data_da3ffbc900e3b5f9c10fcd26059ac27c
#
_entry.id   da3ffbc900e3b5f9c10fcd26059ac27c
#
_cell.length_a   1.000
_cell.length_b   1.000
_cell.length_c   1.000
_cell.angle_alpha   90.00
_cell.angle_beta   90.00
_cell.angle_gamma   90.00
#
_symmetry.space_group_name_H-M   'P 1'
#
loop_
_entity.id
_entity.type
_entity.pdbx_description
1 polymer ?
#
loop_
_entity_poly.entity_id
_entity_poly.type
_entity_poly.pdbx_seq_one_letter_code
_entity_poly.pdbx_strand_id
1 'polypeptide(L)'
;MTLSGRTALITGGGGPLGRAFALALADAGARVILVGRGEQALADASDRVAKEGGEARTAVCDVSDPDSVTRLAAQLADEDVSLLVNNAGVAGPVRPLVDVEPGEWDDVFAVNVRGVYLMCRAFLPPMIAAGRGDVVNVASVSGKRPLLNRTPYTASKMALLGLTRTLAGEVGPRGVVVNSLSPGPVRGPRMDRNFRLTAELTGCTVEAAERDFASRAALGRLVEEDEVARALVAMLAMPGLCGADIDLSAGMIAPA
;
A
#
# COMPACT_ATOMS: atom_id res chain seq x y z
N MET A 1 -19.36 -1.70 10.06
CA MET A 1 -18.48 -1.00 11.02
C MET A 1 -18.39 0.45 10.58
N THR A 2 -18.44 1.39 11.48
CA THR A 2 -18.19 2.80 11.18
C THR A 2 -16.80 3.20 11.64
N LEU A 3 -16.11 3.97 10.82
CA LEU A 3 -14.83 4.62 11.13
C LEU A 3 -15.04 6.10 11.50
N SER A 4 -16.27 6.50 11.84
CA SER A 4 -16.60 7.86 12.27
C SER A 4 -15.70 8.32 13.42
N GLY A 5 -15.20 9.55 13.33
CA GLY A 5 -14.26 10.11 14.27
C GLY A 5 -12.81 9.63 14.14
N ARG A 6 -12.50 8.82 13.09
CA ARG A 6 -11.12 8.43 12.81
C ARG A 6 -10.53 9.26 11.66
N THR A 7 -9.25 9.59 11.76
CA THR A 7 -8.48 10.18 10.67
C THR A 7 -7.51 9.14 10.11
N ALA A 8 -7.62 8.89 8.80
CA ALA A 8 -6.78 7.96 8.06
C ALA A 8 -5.74 8.72 7.22
N LEU A 9 -4.47 8.48 7.44
CA LEU A 9 -3.37 8.98 6.61
C LEU A 9 -2.94 7.90 5.62
N ILE A 10 -3.00 8.21 4.31
CA ILE A 10 -2.74 7.25 3.23
C ILE A 10 -1.55 7.76 2.40
N THR A 11 -0.41 7.06 2.47
CA THR A 11 0.72 7.37 1.59
C THR A 11 0.50 6.83 0.18
N GLY A 12 1.01 7.53 -0.84
CA GLY A 12 0.70 7.21 -2.23
C GLY A 12 -0.78 7.46 -2.58
N GLY A 13 -1.43 8.42 -1.91
CA GLY A 13 -2.86 8.72 -1.99
C GLY A 13 -3.33 9.14 -3.39
N GLY A 14 -2.47 9.75 -4.21
CA GLY A 14 -2.79 10.10 -5.60
C GLY A 14 -2.71 8.93 -6.59
N GLY A 15 -2.19 7.78 -6.18
CA GLY A 15 -2.14 6.56 -7.02
C GLY A 15 -3.46 5.79 -7.06
N PRO A 16 -3.62 4.85 -8.02
CA PRO A 16 -4.87 4.12 -8.19
C PRO A 16 -5.36 3.45 -6.90
N LEU A 17 -4.52 2.62 -6.27
CA LEU A 17 -4.88 1.92 -5.06
C LEU A 17 -5.05 2.86 -3.84
N GLY A 18 -4.24 3.94 -3.77
CA GLY A 18 -4.41 4.98 -2.73
C GLY A 18 -5.76 5.68 -2.82
N ARG A 19 -6.25 5.96 -4.03
CA ARG A 19 -7.60 6.51 -4.27
C ARG A 19 -8.69 5.53 -3.87
N ALA A 20 -8.54 4.25 -4.21
CA ALA A 20 -9.51 3.23 -3.82
C ALA A 20 -9.60 3.08 -2.29
N PHE A 21 -8.47 3.11 -1.59
CA PHE A 21 -8.44 3.13 -0.12
C PHE A 21 -9.12 4.37 0.45
N ALA A 22 -8.83 5.55 -0.13
CA ALA A 22 -9.44 6.81 0.33
C ALA A 22 -10.97 6.77 0.23
N LEU A 23 -11.50 6.32 -0.90
CA LEU A 23 -12.95 6.20 -1.12
C LEU A 23 -13.57 5.21 -0.12
N ALA A 24 -12.98 4.02 0.04
CA ALA A 24 -13.53 3.01 0.93
C ALA A 24 -13.47 3.40 2.41
N LEU A 25 -12.40 4.10 2.83
CA LEU A 25 -12.28 4.59 4.21
C LEU A 25 -13.23 5.78 4.47
N ALA A 26 -13.39 6.67 3.50
CA ALA A 26 -14.35 7.78 3.59
C ALA A 26 -15.79 7.27 3.62
N ASP A 27 -16.17 6.30 2.78
CA ASP A 27 -17.48 5.65 2.81
C ASP A 27 -17.76 4.95 4.16
N ALA A 28 -16.72 4.42 4.79
CA ALA A 28 -16.82 3.88 6.15
C ALA A 28 -16.89 4.96 7.24
N GLY A 29 -16.82 6.26 6.90
CA GLY A 29 -16.96 7.41 7.79
C GLY A 29 -15.66 7.99 8.32
N ALA A 30 -14.49 7.58 7.81
CA ALA A 30 -13.22 8.20 8.19
C ALA A 30 -12.97 9.50 7.42
N ARG A 31 -12.37 10.48 8.07
CA ARG A 31 -11.70 11.59 7.40
C ARG A 31 -10.37 11.10 6.84
N VAL A 32 -10.02 11.45 5.59
CA VAL A 32 -8.80 10.96 4.95
C VAL A 32 -7.79 12.07 4.68
N ILE A 33 -6.51 11.78 4.88
CA ILE A 33 -5.38 12.63 4.52
C ILE A 33 -4.57 11.89 3.46
N LEU A 34 -4.54 12.44 2.26
CA LEU A 34 -3.86 11.87 1.10
C LEU A 34 -2.45 12.44 1.00
N VAL A 35 -1.46 11.57 1.07
CA VAL A 35 -0.04 11.95 1.08
C VAL A 35 0.67 11.40 -0.14
N GLY A 36 1.49 12.21 -0.81
CA GLY A 36 2.27 11.82 -1.97
C GLY A 36 3.06 12.98 -2.56
N ARG A 37 3.80 12.75 -3.64
CA ARG A 37 4.67 13.77 -4.28
C ARG A 37 3.94 14.63 -5.31
N GLY A 38 2.93 14.09 -5.96
CA GLY A 38 2.23 14.74 -7.07
C GLY A 38 1.02 15.53 -6.58
N GLU A 39 1.13 16.84 -6.47
CA GLU A 39 0.08 17.73 -5.97
C GLU A 39 -1.22 17.59 -6.75
N GLN A 40 -1.16 17.59 -8.09
CA GLN A 40 -2.36 17.45 -8.93
C GLN A 40 -3.05 16.09 -8.73
N ALA A 41 -2.29 15.00 -8.66
CA ALA A 41 -2.85 13.67 -8.46
C ALA A 41 -3.50 13.50 -7.07
N LEU A 42 -2.99 14.21 -6.06
CA LEU A 42 -3.60 14.28 -4.74
C LEU A 42 -4.90 15.11 -4.77
N ALA A 43 -4.88 16.25 -5.46
CA ALA A 43 -6.07 17.09 -5.62
C ALA A 43 -7.19 16.33 -6.34
N ASP A 44 -6.89 15.67 -7.47
CA ASP A 44 -7.85 14.84 -8.21
C ASP A 44 -8.46 13.72 -7.33
N ALA A 45 -7.63 13.11 -6.48
CA ALA A 45 -8.09 12.08 -5.55
C ALA A 45 -8.99 12.66 -4.44
N SER A 46 -8.63 13.80 -3.90
CA SER A 46 -9.42 14.53 -2.90
C SER A 46 -10.79 14.96 -3.45
N ASP A 47 -10.81 15.52 -4.65
CA ASP A 47 -12.04 15.93 -5.33
C ASP A 47 -12.99 14.74 -5.55
N ARG A 48 -12.43 13.57 -5.86
CA ARG A 48 -13.23 12.37 -6.03
C ARG A 48 -13.85 11.91 -4.72
N VAL A 49 -13.10 11.94 -3.61
CA VAL A 49 -13.65 11.64 -2.27
C VAL A 49 -14.76 12.63 -1.91
N ALA A 50 -14.56 13.92 -2.16
CA ALA A 50 -15.56 14.96 -1.87
C ALA A 50 -16.85 14.79 -2.72
N LYS A 51 -16.73 14.37 -3.99
CA LYS A 51 -17.88 14.07 -4.86
C LYS A 51 -18.74 12.92 -4.34
N GLU A 52 -18.15 11.96 -3.64
CA GLU A 52 -18.85 10.84 -2.99
C GLU A 52 -19.29 11.19 -1.54
N GLY A 53 -19.19 12.48 -1.15
CA GLY A 53 -19.63 12.96 0.16
C GLY A 53 -18.67 12.74 1.32
N GLY A 54 -17.43 12.30 1.04
CA GLY A 54 -16.39 12.12 2.05
C GLY A 54 -15.59 13.39 2.32
N GLU A 55 -14.82 13.38 3.41
CA GLU A 55 -13.90 14.45 3.79
C GLU A 55 -12.46 14.04 3.48
N ALA A 56 -11.76 14.81 2.64
CA ALA A 56 -10.38 14.56 2.26
C ALA A 56 -9.52 15.82 2.36
N ARG A 57 -8.30 15.66 2.84
CA ARG A 57 -7.22 16.67 2.85
C ARG A 57 -6.01 16.12 2.12
N THR A 58 -5.21 16.97 1.51
CA THR A 58 -3.96 16.58 0.83
C THR A 58 -2.73 17.14 1.55
N ALA A 59 -1.62 16.41 1.47
CA ALA A 59 -0.32 16.89 1.92
C ALA A 59 0.78 16.34 1.00
N VAL A 60 1.64 17.24 0.52
CA VAL A 60 2.79 16.86 -0.33
C VAL A 60 3.91 16.34 0.56
N CYS A 61 4.37 15.12 0.28
CA CYS A 61 5.49 14.50 0.98
C CYS A 61 6.17 13.43 0.13
N ASP A 62 7.49 13.44 0.13
CA ASP A 62 8.29 12.29 -0.28
C ASP A 62 8.59 11.44 0.95
N VAL A 63 8.00 10.25 1.01
CA VAL A 63 8.17 9.33 2.15
C VAL A 63 9.60 8.81 2.28
N SER A 64 10.42 8.87 1.23
CA SER A 64 11.82 8.45 1.25
C SER A 64 12.76 9.52 1.83
N ASP A 65 12.30 10.76 1.98
CA ASP A 65 13.06 11.88 2.55
C ASP A 65 12.68 12.11 4.03
N PRO A 66 13.63 11.91 4.99
CA PRO A 66 13.39 12.12 6.42
C PRO A 66 12.91 13.53 6.76
N ASP A 67 13.44 14.55 6.09
CA ASP A 67 13.07 15.94 6.36
C ASP A 67 11.66 16.24 5.85
N SER A 68 11.27 15.65 4.71
CA SER A 68 9.91 15.75 4.20
C SER A 68 8.90 15.11 5.14
N VAL A 69 9.20 13.93 5.69
CA VAL A 69 8.34 13.27 6.68
C VAL A 69 8.27 14.06 7.99
N THR A 70 9.38 14.65 8.43
CA THR A 70 9.40 15.51 9.63
C THR A 70 8.51 16.75 9.45
N ARG A 71 8.59 17.42 8.29
CA ARG A 71 7.70 18.54 7.97
C ARG A 71 6.23 18.12 7.91
N LEU A 72 5.93 16.95 7.32
CA LEU A 72 4.57 16.39 7.30
C LEU A 72 4.03 16.16 8.72
N ALA A 73 4.81 15.55 9.59
CA ALA A 73 4.41 15.30 10.97
C ALA A 73 4.13 16.61 11.72
N ALA A 74 4.96 17.64 11.54
CA ALA A 74 4.73 18.97 12.12
C ALA A 74 3.47 19.64 11.55
N GLN A 75 3.21 19.53 10.26
CA GLN A 75 2.00 20.07 9.59
C GLN A 75 0.71 19.40 10.08
N LEU A 76 0.79 18.17 10.53
CA LEU A 76 -0.34 17.36 10.98
C LEU A 76 -0.36 17.17 12.51
N ALA A 77 0.38 17.97 13.26
CA ALA A 77 0.52 17.79 14.71
C ALA A 77 -0.81 17.90 15.48
N ASP A 78 -1.76 18.69 14.97
CA ASP A 78 -3.10 18.86 15.55
C ASP A 78 -4.12 17.84 15.02
N GLU A 79 -3.71 16.97 14.12
CA GLU A 79 -4.57 15.92 13.53
C GLU A 79 -4.51 14.65 14.38
N ASP A 80 -5.66 14.15 14.80
CA ASP A 80 -5.73 12.85 15.47
C ASP A 80 -5.64 11.70 14.43
N VAL A 81 -4.45 11.52 13.87
CA VAL A 81 -4.19 10.43 12.93
C VAL A 81 -4.22 9.10 13.69
N SER A 82 -5.30 8.36 13.58
CA SER A 82 -5.50 7.07 14.25
C SER A 82 -5.43 5.86 13.32
N LEU A 83 -5.30 6.10 12.02
CA LEU A 83 -5.09 5.05 11.00
C LEU A 83 -3.99 5.49 10.03
N LEU A 84 -2.91 4.69 9.92
CA LEU A 84 -1.83 4.88 8.96
C LEU A 84 -1.84 3.76 7.92
N VAL A 85 -2.05 4.12 6.64
CA VAL A 85 -1.96 3.20 5.51
C VAL A 85 -0.68 3.49 4.73
N ASN A 86 0.33 2.68 4.93
CA ASN A 86 1.59 2.73 4.20
C ASN A 86 1.44 2.04 2.84
N ASN A 87 0.93 2.81 1.86
CA ASN A 87 0.65 2.32 0.51
C ASN A 87 1.67 2.80 -0.53
N ALA A 88 2.40 3.89 -0.28
CA ALA A 88 3.43 4.37 -1.21
C ALA A 88 4.44 3.27 -1.54
N GLY A 89 4.75 3.13 -2.83
CA GLY A 89 5.70 2.12 -3.27
C GLY A 89 6.05 2.22 -4.75
N VAL A 90 7.26 1.82 -5.08
CA VAL A 90 7.78 1.76 -6.45
C VAL A 90 8.09 0.33 -6.84
N ALA A 91 7.93 0.03 -8.12
CA ALA A 91 8.13 -1.33 -8.64
C ALA A 91 9.61 -1.65 -8.92
N GLY A 92 10.46 -0.64 -9.05
CA GLY A 92 11.85 -0.80 -9.43
C GLY A 92 12.05 -1.37 -10.85
N PRO A 93 13.29 -1.74 -11.18
CA PRO A 93 13.66 -2.28 -12.49
C PRO A 93 13.07 -3.68 -12.74
N VAL A 94 13.00 -4.06 -14.03
CA VAL A 94 12.63 -5.40 -14.51
C VAL A 94 13.81 -5.97 -15.28
N ARG A 95 14.73 -6.61 -14.56
CA ARG A 95 15.94 -7.22 -15.13
C ARG A 95 16.56 -8.23 -14.17
N PRO A 96 17.46 -9.13 -14.61
CA PRO A 96 18.23 -10.01 -13.73
C PRO A 96 18.97 -9.22 -12.65
N LEU A 97 19.12 -9.81 -11.45
CA LEU A 97 19.78 -9.14 -10.32
C LEU A 97 21.18 -8.63 -10.63
N VAL A 98 21.94 -9.38 -11.43
CA VAL A 98 23.32 -9.03 -11.82
C VAL A 98 23.42 -7.76 -12.65
N ASP A 99 22.31 -7.33 -13.27
CA ASP A 99 22.21 -6.14 -14.12
C ASP A 99 21.53 -4.96 -13.39
N VAL A 100 21.15 -5.14 -12.11
CA VAL A 100 20.54 -4.08 -11.29
C VAL A 100 21.65 -3.20 -10.73
N GLU A 101 21.58 -1.92 -11.04
CA GLU A 101 22.53 -0.95 -10.47
C GLU A 101 22.26 -0.71 -8.98
N PRO A 102 23.30 -0.50 -8.14
CA PRO A 102 23.14 -0.25 -6.70
C PRO A 102 22.15 0.88 -6.39
N GLY A 103 22.17 1.98 -7.15
CA GLY A 103 21.22 3.08 -6.97
C GLY A 103 19.76 2.68 -7.21
N GLU A 104 19.49 1.82 -8.19
CA GLU A 104 18.13 1.31 -8.45
C GLU A 104 17.62 0.44 -7.30
N TRP A 105 18.53 -0.35 -6.69
CA TRP A 105 18.21 -1.11 -5.48
C TRP A 105 17.87 -0.17 -4.33
N ASP A 106 18.74 0.82 -4.07
CA ASP A 106 18.58 1.79 -2.99
C ASP A 106 17.30 2.61 -3.14
N ASP A 107 16.93 3.03 -4.34
CA ASP A 107 15.68 3.75 -4.64
C ASP A 107 14.45 2.92 -4.24
N VAL A 108 14.45 1.62 -4.55
CA VAL A 108 13.33 0.74 -4.17
C VAL A 108 13.23 0.62 -2.65
N PHE A 109 14.34 0.41 -1.96
CA PHE A 109 14.35 0.29 -0.51
C PHE A 109 14.07 1.61 0.20
N ALA A 110 14.52 2.74 -0.36
CA ALA A 110 14.25 4.08 0.17
C ALA A 110 12.74 4.34 0.25
N VAL A 111 11.98 4.01 -0.79
CA VAL A 111 10.53 4.22 -0.79
C VAL A 111 9.80 3.09 -0.06
N ASN A 112 10.05 1.83 -0.45
CA ASN A 112 9.21 0.70 -0.03
C ASN A 112 9.46 0.27 1.42
N VAL A 113 10.65 0.50 1.97
CA VAL A 113 11.04 0.04 3.31
C VAL A 113 11.35 1.21 4.23
N ARG A 114 12.35 2.05 3.88
CA ARG A 114 12.71 3.20 4.72
C ARG A 114 11.55 4.18 4.85
N GLY A 115 10.80 4.42 3.78
CA GLY A 115 9.61 5.28 3.82
C GLY A 115 8.56 4.78 4.82
N VAL A 116 8.27 3.48 4.85
CA VAL A 116 7.36 2.88 5.84
C VAL A 116 7.89 3.05 7.25
N TYR A 117 9.19 2.81 7.46
CA TYR A 117 9.84 3.06 8.75
C TYR A 117 9.70 4.52 9.19
N LEU A 118 10.00 5.48 8.30
CA LEU A 118 9.91 6.91 8.62
C LEU A 118 8.48 7.34 8.98
N MET A 119 7.49 6.88 8.23
CA MET A 119 6.07 7.14 8.52
C MET A 119 5.63 6.52 9.85
N CYS A 120 5.99 5.28 10.12
CA CYS A 120 5.73 4.66 11.42
C CYS A 120 6.41 5.42 12.57
N ARG A 121 7.70 5.78 12.41
CA ARG A 121 8.44 6.57 13.41
C ARG A 121 7.78 7.91 13.72
N ALA A 122 7.20 8.56 12.72
CA ALA A 122 6.58 9.87 12.87
C ALA A 122 5.17 9.81 13.50
N PHE A 123 4.36 8.81 13.16
CA PHE A 123 2.94 8.76 13.52
C PHE A 123 2.58 7.75 14.61
N LEU A 124 3.47 6.82 14.97
CA LEU A 124 3.23 5.92 16.09
C LEU A 124 3.25 6.60 17.49
N PRO A 125 4.14 7.56 17.79
CA PRO A 125 4.18 8.16 19.14
C PRO A 125 2.84 8.72 19.61
N PRO A 126 2.09 9.52 18.83
CA PRO A 126 0.77 9.98 19.26
C PRO A 126 -0.26 8.83 19.38
N MET A 127 -0.25 7.83 18.48
CA MET A 127 -1.12 6.65 18.60
C MET A 127 -0.85 5.88 19.91
N ILE A 128 0.43 5.66 20.24
CA ILE A 128 0.86 5.00 21.48
C ILE A 128 0.44 5.80 22.71
N ALA A 129 0.58 7.13 22.68
CA ALA A 129 0.16 8.00 23.78
C ALA A 129 -1.36 7.98 23.98
N ALA A 130 -2.13 7.88 22.90
CA ALA A 130 -3.59 7.75 22.92
C ALA A 130 -4.07 6.33 23.27
N GLY A 131 -3.17 5.33 23.31
CA GLY A 131 -3.52 3.93 23.56
C GLY A 131 -4.40 3.31 22.46
N ARG A 132 -4.40 3.89 21.24
CA ARG A 132 -5.22 3.45 20.11
C ARG A 132 -4.58 3.81 18.76
N GLY A 133 -4.70 2.94 17.81
CA GLY A 133 -4.27 3.19 16.44
C GLY A 133 -4.23 1.91 15.61
N ASP A 134 -4.29 2.07 14.28
CA ASP A 134 -4.08 0.97 13.36
C ASP A 134 -3.06 1.38 12.29
N VAL A 135 -2.13 0.48 12.01
CA VAL A 135 -1.18 0.60 10.91
C VAL A 135 -1.40 -0.55 9.94
N VAL A 136 -1.61 -0.22 8.67
CA VAL A 136 -1.68 -1.23 7.60
C VAL A 136 -0.56 -0.97 6.58
N ASN A 137 0.37 -1.91 6.50
CA ASN A 137 1.45 -1.88 5.52
C ASN A 137 1.02 -2.62 4.24
N VAL A 138 0.96 -1.92 3.11
CA VAL A 138 0.63 -2.53 1.83
C VAL A 138 1.87 -3.24 1.28
N ALA A 139 1.93 -4.54 1.52
CA ALA A 139 2.97 -5.44 1.04
C ALA A 139 2.67 -5.90 -0.40
N SER A 140 2.84 -7.17 -0.70
CA SER A 140 2.48 -7.82 -1.97
C SER A 140 2.67 -9.32 -1.83
N VAL A 141 1.89 -10.10 -2.56
CA VAL A 141 2.15 -11.55 -2.73
C VAL A 141 3.52 -11.83 -3.36
N SER A 142 4.10 -10.85 -4.06
CA SER A 142 5.47 -10.96 -4.61
C SER A 142 6.54 -11.09 -3.51
N GLY A 143 6.27 -10.68 -2.27
CA GLY A 143 7.15 -10.95 -1.14
C GLY A 143 7.20 -12.44 -0.75
N LYS A 144 6.17 -13.22 -1.09
CA LYS A 144 6.02 -14.65 -0.73
C LYS A 144 6.12 -15.59 -1.92
N ARG A 145 5.81 -15.11 -3.10
CA ARG A 145 5.95 -15.85 -4.36
C ARG A 145 7.07 -15.23 -5.21
N PRO A 146 8.04 -16.02 -5.70
CA PRO A 146 9.09 -15.49 -6.55
C PRO A 146 8.54 -14.75 -7.77
N LEU A 147 9.08 -13.56 -8.02
CA LEU A 147 8.80 -12.77 -9.21
C LEU A 147 10.13 -12.50 -9.92
N LEU A 148 10.37 -13.26 -10.98
CA LEU A 148 11.63 -13.20 -11.73
C LEU A 148 11.91 -11.78 -12.24
N ASN A 149 13.18 -11.39 -12.25
CA ASN A 149 13.66 -10.08 -12.68
C ASN A 149 13.14 -8.89 -11.84
N ARG A 150 12.67 -9.14 -10.61
CA ARG A 150 12.10 -8.15 -9.69
C ARG A 150 12.70 -8.25 -8.28
N THR A 151 13.96 -8.68 -8.19
CA THR A 151 14.60 -8.96 -6.89
C THR A 151 14.52 -7.80 -5.90
N PRO A 152 14.82 -6.53 -6.25
CA PRO A 152 14.71 -5.41 -5.31
C PRO A 152 13.28 -5.25 -4.76
N TYR A 153 12.28 -5.31 -5.65
CA TYR A 153 10.87 -5.20 -5.26
C TYR A 153 10.44 -6.34 -4.34
N THR A 154 10.73 -7.58 -4.72
CA THR A 154 10.37 -8.78 -3.95
C THR A 154 11.01 -8.73 -2.57
N ALA A 155 12.30 -8.43 -2.48
CA ALA A 155 13.02 -8.27 -1.22
C ALA A 155 12.42 -7.16 -0.34
N SER A 156 12.11 -6.01 -0.92
CA SER A 156 11.49 -4.89 -0.20
C SER A 156 10.10 -5.25 0.36
N LYS A 157 9.28 -6.01 -0.39
CA LYS A 157 7.95 -6.41 0.06
C LYS A 157 8.00 -7.52 1.12
N MET A 158 9.00 -8.42 1.07
CA MET A 158 9.26 -9.37 2.15
C MET A 158 9.74 -8.66 3.43
N ALA A 159 10.57 -7.61 3.32
CA ALA A 159 11.00 -6.81 4.46
C ALA A 159 9.82 -6.18 5.22
N LEU A 160 8.74 -5.76 4.53
CA LEU A 160 7.54 -5.25 5.18
C LEU A 160 6.83 -6.28 6.06
N LEU A 161 6.87 -7.57 5.70
CA LEU A 161 6.27 -8.63 6.52
C LEU A 161 7.03 -8.78 7.85
N GLY A 162 8.36 -8.74 7.81
CA GLY A 162 9.20 -8.75 9.01
C GLY A 162 8.95 -7.52 9.87
N LEU A 163 8.96 -6.32 9.27
CA LEU A 163 8.68 -5.06 9.96
C LEU A 163 7.30 -5.10 10.63
N THR A 164 6.26 -5.52 9.92
CA THR A 164 4.89 -5.59 10.44
C THR A 164 4.79 -6.49 11.68
N ARG A 165 5.35 -7.70 11.61
CA ARG A 165 5.27 -8.67 12.72
C ARG A 165 6.03 -8.20 13.95
N THR A 166 7.24 -7.65 13.76
CA THR A 166 8.05 -7.14 14.88
C THR A 166 7.38 -5.93 15.51
N LEU A 167 6.95 -4.97 14.69
CA LEU A 167 6.31 -3.76 15.18
C LEU A 167 4.98 -4.05 15.91
N ALA A 168 4.20 -5.02 15.44
CA ALA A 168 2.98 -5.47 16.13
C ALA A 168 3.27 -5.95 17.57
N GLY A 169 4.37 -6.67 17.78
CA GLY A 169 4.81 -7.09 19.12
C GLY A 169 5.26 -5.93 20.00
N GLU A 170 5.91 -4.91 19.41
CA GLU A 170 6.41 -3.74 20.14
C GLU A 170 5.30 -2.79 20.60
N VAL A 171 4.30 -2.54 19.76
CA VAL A 171 3.27 -1.51 20.01
C VAL A 171 1.89 -2.08 20.36
N GLY A 172 1.64 -3.37 20.11
CA GLY A 172 0.41 -4.04 20.48
C GLY A 172 0.05 -3.92 21.97
N PRO A 173 0.99 -4.14 22.91
CA PRO A 173 0.77 -3.90 24.35
C PRO A 173 0.43 -2.44 24.70
N ARG A 174 0.64 -1.53 23.77
CA ARG A 174 0.34 -0.09 23.88
C ARG A 174 -0.96 0.31 23.16
N GLY A 175 -1.78 -0.66 22.74
CA GLY A 175 -3.06 -0.44 22.09
C GLY A 175 -3.01 -0.07 20.61
N VAL A 176 -1.86 -0.26 19.94
CA VAL A 176 -1.72 0.00 18.50
C VAL A 176 -1.63 -1.31 17.73
N VAL A 177 -2.52 -1.48 16.76
CA VAL A 177 -2.60 -2.68 15.91
C VAL A 177 -1.78 -2.47 14.64
N VAL A 178 -0.97 -3.44 14.26
CA VAL A 178 -0.16 -3.39 13.03
C VAL A 178 -0.37 -4.66 12.21
N ASN A 179 -0.79 -4.50 10.95
CA ASN A 179 -1.00 -5.61 10.03
C ASN A 179 -0.43 -5.28 8.64
N SER A 180 -0.30 -6.27 7.79
CA SER A 180 -0.03 -6.10 6.37
C SER A 180 -1.15 -6.62 5.49
N LEU A 181 -1.37 -5.93 4.37
CA LEU A 181 -2.23 -6.37 3.28
C LEU A 181 -1.33 -6.67 2.08
N SER A 182 -1.42 -7.87 1.55
CA SER A 182 -0.62 -8.37 0.44
C SER A 182 -1.49 -8.59 -0.81
N PRO A 183 -1.70 -7.55 -1.63
CA PRO A 183 -2.43 -7.71 -2.88
C PRO A 183 -1.65 -8.58 -3.87
N GLY A 184 -2.40 -9.33 -4.67
CA GLY A 184 -1.93 -9.93 -5.91
C GLY A 184 -1.81 -8.89 -7.03
N PRO A 185 -1.77 -9.36 -8.28
CA PRO A 185 -1.85 -8.46 -9.42
C PRO A 185 -3.20 -7.74 -9.45
N VAL A 186 -3.17 -6.44 -9.24
CA VAL A 186 -4.34 -5.57 -9.26
C VAL A 186 -4.52 -5.02 -10.67
N ARG A 187 -5.74 -5.12 -11.23
CA ARG A 187 -6.10 -4.54 -12.52
C ARG A 187 -5.80 -3.03 -12.52
N GLY A 188 -5.30 -2.51 -13.63
CA GLY A 188 -5.03 -1.10 -13.78
C GLY A 188 -3.83 -0.80 -14.68
N PRO A 189 -3.51 0.49 -14.88
CA PRO A 189 -2.55 0.95 -15.90
C PRO A 189 -1.18 0.28 -15.87
N ARG A 190 -0.72 -0.15 -14.68
CA ARG A 190 0.55 -0.86 -14.54
C ARG A 190 0.50 -2.26 -15.16
N MET A 191 -0.59 -3.01 -14.91
CA MET A 191 -0.76 -4.35 -15.47
C MET A 191 -1.04 -4.28 -16.97
N ASP A 192 -1.84 -3.32 -17.41
CA ASP A 192 -2.12 -3.10 -18.84
C ASP A 192 -0.82 -2.83 -19.63
N ARG A 193 0.10 -2.04 -19.05
CA ARG A 193 1.42 -1.82 -19.67
C ARG A 193 2.25 -3.11 -19.70
N ASN A 194 2.22 -3.92 -18.63
CA ASN A 194 2.93 -5.19 -18.61
C ASN A 194 2.38 -6.16 -19.67
N PHE A 195 1.08 -6.23 -19.87
CA PHE A 195 0.46 -7.09 -20.89
C PHE A 195 0.80 -6.64 -22.30
N ARG A 196 0.78 -5.33 -22.59
CA ARG A 196 1.24 -4.79 -23.87
C ARG A 196 2.69 -5.16 -24.16
N LEU A 197 3.59 -4.96 -23.18
CA LEU A 197 4.99 -5.34 -23.33
C LEU A 197 5.16 -6.86 -23.58
N THR A 198 4.43 -7.69 -22.86
CA THR A 198 4.44 -9.15 -23.07
C THR A 198 3.96 -9.49 -24.46
N ALA A 199 2.87 -8.89 -24.93
CA ALA A 199 2.32 -9.11 -26.27
C ALA A 199 3.34 -8.74 -27.37
N GLU A 200 4.02 -7.61 -27.24
CA GLU A 200 5.08 -7.17 -28.15
C GLU A 200 6.26 -8.16 -28.19
N LEU A 201 6.71 -8.65 -27.03
CA LEU A 201 7.86 -9.55 -26.92
C LEU A 201 7.57 -10.96 -27.41
N THR A 202 6.33 -11.44 -27.29
CA THR A 202 5.95 -12.82 -27.58
C THR A 202 5.16 -12.99 -28.88
N GLY A 203 4.73 -11.87 -29.51
CA GLY A 203 3.91 -11.88 -30.73
C GLY A 203 2.46 -12.33 -30.49
N CYS A 204 1.99 -12.39 -29.26
CA CYS A 204 0.59 -12.70 -28.93
C CYS A 204 -0.27 -11.41 -28.84
N THR A 205 -1.60 -11.55 -28.66
CA THR A 205 -2.45 -10.38 -28.37
C THR A 205 -2.38 -10.00 -26.89
N VAL A 206 -2.75 -8.75 -26.57
CA VAL A 206 -2.78 -8.25 -25.18
C VAL A 206 -3.74 -9.09 -24.33
N GLU A 207 -4.89 -9.47 -24.88
CA GLU A 207 -5.88 -10.32 -24.21
C GLU A 207 -5.35 -11.74 -23.97
N ALA A 208 -4.51 -12.26 -24.86
CA ALA A 208 -3.87 -13.56 -24.68
C ALA A 208 -2.82 -13.50 -23.55
N ALA A 209 -2.02 -12.43 -23.51
CA ALA A 209 -1.06 -12.19 -22.43
C ALA A 209 -1.75 -12.02 -21.07
N GLU A 210 -2.88 -11.31 -21.03
CA GLU A 210 -3.70 -11.16 -19.81
C GLU A 210 -4.28 -12.50 -19.37
N ARG A 211 -4.90 -13.27 -20.28
CA ARG A 211 -5.47 -14.60 -19.96
C ARG A 211 -4.41 -15.58 -19.45
N ASP A 212 -3.26 -15.65 -20.10
CA ASP A 212 -2.14 -16.51 -19.63
C ASP A 212 -1.71 -16.11 -18.22
N PHE A 213 -1.56 -14.81 -17.99
CA PHE A 213 -1.17 -14.33 -16.67
C PHE A 213 -2.24 -14.61 -15.61
N ALA A 214 -3.50 -14.37 -15.91
CA ALA A 214 -4.63 -14.57 -15.01
C ALA A 214 -4.85 -16.06 -14.68
N SER A 215 -4.56 -16.97 -15.62
CA SER A 215 -4.70 -18.42 -15.41
C SER A 215 -3.81 -18.98 -14.29
N ARG A 216 -2.80 -18.22 -13.87
CA ARG A 216 -1.92 -18.58 -12.72
C ARG A 216 -2.58 -18.35 -11.36
N ALA A 217 -3.70 -17.65 -11.32
CA ALA A 217 -4.50 -17.47 -10.12
C ALA A 217 -5.60 -18.52 -10.06
N ALA A 218 -5.91 -19.07 -8.88
CA ALA A 218 -6.94 -20.10 -8.71
C ALA A 218 -8.31 -19.65 -9.22
N LEU A 219 -8.64 -18.34 -9.13
CA LEU A 219 -9.91 -17.80 -9.65
C LEU A 219 -9.81 -17.38 -11.14
N GLY A 220 -8.68 -17.60 -11.81
CA GLY A 220 -8.49 -17.28 -13.23
C GLY A 220 -8.60 -15.80 -13.59
N ARG A 221 -8.38 -14.89 -12.62
CA ARG A 221 -8.51 -13.45 -12.83
C ARG A 221 -7.54 -12.63 -11.98
N LEU A 222 -7.38 -11.35 -12.32
CA LEU A 222 -6.76 -10.37 -11.45
C LEU A 222 -7.74 -9.94 -10.35
N VAL A 223 -7.22 -9.28 -9.32
CA VAL A 223 -8.05 -8.58 -8.33
C VAL A 223 -8.30 -7.14 -8.80
N GLU A 224 -9.44 -6.58 -8.38
CA GLU A 224 -9.80 -5.20 -8.65
C GLU A 224 -9.36 -4.28 -7.50
N GLU A 225 -9.16 -2.97 -7.79
CA GLU A 225 -8.73 -1.99 -6.78
C GLU A 225 -9.73 -1.90 -5.61
N ASP A 226 -11.03 -1.98 -5.90
CA ASP A 226 -12.09 -1.93 -4.89
C ASP A 226 -12.13 -3.18 -4.00
N GLU A 227 -11.77 -4.36 -4.53
CA GLU A 227 -11.64 -5.57 -3.71
C GLU A 227 -10.52 -5.40 -2.67
N VAL A 228 -9.38 -4.82 -3.08
CA VAL A 228 -8.26 -4.55 -2.17
C VAL A 228 -8.66 -3.50 -1.12
N ALA A 229 -9.40 -2.47 -1.52
CA ALA A 229 -9.88 -1.44 -0.60
C ALA A 229 -10.90 -1.99 0.40
N ARG A 230 -11.83 -2.84 -0.03
CA ARG A 230 -12.76 -3.54 0.88
C ARG A 230 -12.04 -4.47 1.85
N ALA A 231 -10.97 -5.14 1.42
CA ALA A 231 -10.16 -5.97 2.31
C ALA A 231 -9.51 -5.13 3.41
N LEU A 232 -8.98 -3.93 3.09
CA LEU A 232 -8.46 -2.99 4.09
C LEU A 232 -9.52 -2.64 5.14
N VAL A 233 -10.73 -2.25 4.73
CA VAL A 233 -11.81 -1.89 5.65
C VAL A 233 -12.23 -3.11 6.50
N ALA A 234 -12.30 -4.31 5.89
CA ALA A 234 -12.62 -5.54 6.61
C ALA A 234 -11.57 -5.88 7.68
N MET A 235 -10.28 -5.71 7.37
CA MET A 235 -9.20 -5.92 8.35
C MET A 235 -9.34 -5.02 9.59
N LEU A 236 -9.72 -3.75 9.39
CA LEU A 236 -9.95 -2.80 10.48
C LEU A 236 -11.16 -3.16 11.36
N ALA A 237 -12.07 -4.00 10.84
CA ALA A 237 -13.23 -4.53 11.58
C ALA A 237 -12.91 -5.77 12.42
N MET A 238 -11.68 -6.26 12.41
CA MET A 238 -11.26 -7.50 13.08
C MET A 238 -10.35 -7.21 14.28
N PRO A 239 -10.88 -6.98 15.49
CA PRO A 239 -10.11 -6.50 16.64
C PRO A 239 -9.02 -7.48 17.12
N GLY A 240 -9.12 -8.76 16.76
CA GLY A 240 -8.10 -9.76 17.07
C GLY A 240 -7.00 -9.89 16.03
N LEU A 241 -7.04 -9.12 14.94
CA LEU A 241 -6.06 -9.19 13.87
C LEU A 241 -4.86 -8.28 14.20
N CYS A 242 -3.74 -8.84 14.64
CA CYS A 242 -2.52 -8.11 14.95
C CYS A 242 -1.28 -8.92 14.54
N GLY A 243 -0.34 -8.30 13.84
CA GLY A 243 0.85 -8.96 13.28
C GLY A 243 0.54 -9.89 12.09
N ALA A 244 -0.67 -9.83 11.57
CA ALA A 244 -1.11 -10.67 10.47
C ALA A 244 -0.71 -10.09 9.10
N ASP A 245 -0.70 -10.97 8.11
CA ASP A 245 -0.57 -10.63 6.70
C ASP A 245 -1.71 -11.26 5.92
N ILE A 246 -2.54 -10.42 5.31
CA ILE A 246 -3.74 -10.85 4.58
C ILE A 246 -3.45 -10.85 3.09
N ASP A 247 -3.54 -12.02 2.47
CA ASP A 247 -3.41 -12.18 1.02
C ASP A 247 -4.74 -11.95 0.31
N LEU A 248 -4.74 -11.00 -0.63
CA LEU A 248 -5.85 -10.80 -1.55
C LEU A 248 -5.34 -10.92 -2.99
N SER A 249 -5.34 -12.12 -3.56
CA SER A 249 -4.61 -12.42 -4.81
C SER A 249 -5.38 -13.24 -5.83
N ALA A 250 -6.67 -13.46 -5.64
CA ALA A 250 -7.46 -14.40 -6.43
C ALA A 250 -6.86 -15.84 -6.43
N GLY A 251 -6.09 -16.18 -5.39
CA GLY A 251 -5.41 -17.47 -5.27
C GLY A 251 -4.06 -17.57 -5.99
N MET A 252 -3.42 -16.44 -6.33
CA MET A 252 -2.12 -16.41 -7.05
C MET A 252 -0.97 -17.07 -6.27
N ILE A 253 -1.07 -17.16 -4.94
CA ILE A 253 -0.06 -17.79 -4.06
C ILE A 253 -0.47 -19.20 -3.59
N ALA A 254 -1.62 -19.71 -4.03
CA ALA A 254 -1.95 -21.10 -3.75
C ALA A 254 -0.83 -22.01 -4.30
N PRO A 255 -0.43 -23.06 -3.57
CA PRO A 255 0.48 -24.06 -4.11
C PRO A 255 -0.16 -24.68 -5.35
N ALA A 256 0.68 -24.90 -6.36
CA ALA A 256 0.28 -25.61 -7.58
C ALA A 256 -0.02 -27.08 -7.27
#